data_bcc47739f71db92ad1f02366fe88cb0c
#
_entry.id   bcc47739f71db92ad1f02366fe88cb0c
#
_cell.length_a   1.000
_cell.length_b   1.000
_cell.length_c   1.000
_cell.angle_alpha   90.00
_cell.angle_beta   90.00
_cell.angle_gamma   90.00
#
_symmetry.space_group_name_H-M   'P 1'
#
loop_
_entity.id
_entity.type
_entity.pdbx_description
1 polymer ?
#
loop_
_entity_poly.entity_id
_entity_poly.type
_entity_poly.pdbx_seq_one_letter_code
_entity_poly.pdbx_strand_id
1 'polypeptide(L)'
;MKSFIGVGTTALLLPGAIARTFTVRNACPFTIWPAMFTDLNVAQNVPAFATGWEAGAFTQVNFAVPDNWKAGRIWARRDCDFSTNPGPNSCLDGGCNGGLECDPHTGTGVPPATVAEWTLQGDGNRDFYDVSLVDGYNLPMRIDNNVGCPVADCPVDLGPNCPTPLKGPFDSTGFPVGCKSACNANLDGNPGNSANCCSGSHNTAATCPSSGVQFYSYFKGNCPNAYAYAFDESSGTALWTCNSGLNADYTLTFCP
;
A
#
# COMPACT_ATOMS: atom_id res chain seq x y z
N MET A 1 -38.53 58.87 17.13
CA MET A 1 -37.19 58.28 16.93
C MET A 1 -37.29 56.77 17.06
N LYS A 2 -37.20 56.01 15.99
CA LYS A 2 -37.23 54.51 16.02
C LYS A 2 -35.81 54.05 15.73
N SER A 3 -35.15 53.45 16.77
CA SER A 3 -33.83 52.87 16.64
C SER A 3 -33.94 51.49 15.96
N PHE A 4 -33.25 51.29 14.87
CA PHE A 4 -33.04 49.98 14.25
C PHE A 4 -31.77 49.38 14.80
N ILE A 5 -31.88 48.26 15.53
CA ILE A 5 -30.73 47.46 15.95
C ILE A 5 -30.47 46.48 14.80
N GLY A 6 -29.34 46.71 14.10
CA GLY A 6 -28.86 45.77 13.09
C GLY A 6 -28.19 44.55 13.78
N VAL A 7 -28.76 43.39 13.55
CA VAL A 7 -28.18 42.10 13.97
C VAL A 7 -27.12 41.71 12.91
N GLY A 8 -25.86 41.90 13.25
CA GLY A 8 -24.75 41.41 12.44
C GLY A 8 -24.61 39.90 12.55
N THR A 9 -24.91 39.16 11.49
CA THR A 9 -24.65 37.73 11.37
C THR A 9 -23.16 37.53 11.10
N THR A 10 -22.41 37.12 12.12
CA THR A 10 -21.04 36.66 11.96
C THR A 10 -21.07 35.26 11.36
N ALA A 11 -20.72 35.14 10.07
CA ALA A 11 -20.48 33.84 9.45
C ALA A 11 -19.21 33.23 10.07
N LEU A 12 -19.37 32.18 10.85
CA LEU A 12 -18.25 31.33 11.24
C LEU A 12 -17.78 30.59 9.97
N LEU A 13 -16.62 31.00 9.46
CA LEU A 13 -15.87 30.20 8.50
C LEU A 13 -15.37 28.97 9.28
N LEU A 14 -16.03 27.82 9.10
CA LEU A 14 -15.46 26.54 9.51
C LEU A 14 -14.17 26.37 8.68
N PRO A 15 -13.03 26.07 9.33
CA PRO A 15 -11.86 25.69 8.57
C PRO A 15 -12.24 24.44 7.75
N GLY A 16 -12.27 24.59 6.42
CA GLY A 16 -12.45 23.45 5.51
C GLY A 16 -11.34 22.45 5.83
N ALA A 17 -11.67 21.18 5.99
CA ALA A 17 -10.67 20.14 6.08
C ALA A 17 -9.78 20.26 4.83
N ILE A 18 -8.51 20.56 5.02
CA ILE A 18 -7.54 20.58 3.93
C ILE A 18 -7.42 19.12 3.49
N ALA A 19 -7.67 18.83 2.25
CA ALA A 19 -7.55 17.50 1.67
C ALA A 19 -6.41 17.51 0.68
N ARG A 20 -5.64 16.42 0.63
CA ARG A 20 -4.57 16.22 -0.34
C ARG A 20 -5.11 15.49 -1.56
N THR A 21 -4.48 15.69 -2.70
CA THR A 21 -4.79 14.94 -3.90
C THR A 21 -3.88 13.74 -4.01
N PHE A 22 -4.49 12.54 -4.08
CA PHE A 22 -3.78 11.33 -4.47
C PHE A 22 -4.12 11.02 -5.92
N THR A 23 -3.08 10.73 -6.70
CA THR A 23 -3.17 10.20 -8.06
C THR A 23 -2.77 8.74 -8.03
N VAL A 24 -3.63 7.84 -8.51
CA VAL A 24 -3.29 6.43 -8.71
C VAL A 24 -3.29 6.14 -10.20
N ARG A 25 -2.12 5.78 -10.72
CA ARG A 25 -1.86 5.57 -12.14
C ARG A 25 -1.55 4.11 -12.43
N ASN A 26 -2.27 3.53 -13.36
CA ASN A 26 -1.89 2.30 -14.03
C ASN A 26 -1.04 2.64 -15.26
N ALA A 27 0.27 2.44 -15.20
CA ALA A 27 1.16 2.55 -16.35
C ALA A 27 1.51 1.19 -16.96
N CYS A 28 0.93 0.09 -16.43
CA CYS A 28 1.05 -1.24 -17.02
C CYS A 28 0.32 -1.31 -18.37
N PRO A 29 0.77 -2.17 -19.31
CA PRO A 29 0.11 -2.36 -20.61
C PRO A 29 -1.14 -3.27 -20.53
N PHE A 30 -1.65 -3.51 -19.32
CA PHE A 30 -2.82 -4.37 -19.06
C PHE A 30 -3.68 -3.79 -17.94
N THR A 31 -4.92 -4.27 -17.84
CA THR A 31 -5.84 -3.92 -16.77
C THR A 31 -5.36 -4.47 -15.44
N ILE A 32 -5.45 -3.63 -14.40
CA ILE A 32 -5.28 -3.99 -13.00
C ILE A 32 -6.50 -3.55 -12.20
N TRP A 33 -6.66 -4.06 -10.99
CA TRP A 33 -7.75 -3.67 -10.09
C TRP A 33 -7.15 -3.12 -8.80
N PRO A 34 -6.84 -1.80 -8.75
CA PRO A 34 -6.37 -1.20 -7.51
C PRO A 34 -7.37 -1.40 -6.38
N ALA A 35 -6.85 -1.52 -5.17
CA ALA A 35 -7.63 -1.64 -3.95
C ALA A 35 -7.05 -0.74 -2.87
N MET A 36 -7.91 -0.25 -1.97
CA MET A 36 -7.55 0.63 -0.88
C MET A 36 -8.17 0.13 0.42
N PHE A 37 -7.41 0.21 1.50
CA PHE A 37 -7.84 -0.14 2.84
C PHE A 37 -7.33 0.86 3.86
N THR A 38 -8.11 1.11 4.90
CA THR A 38 -7.71 1.89 6.07
C THR A 38 -8.00 1.06 7.31
N ASP A 39 -7.04 0.90 8.21
CA ASP A 39 -7.32 0.28 9.51
C ASP A 39 -8.15 1.22 10.38
N LEU A 40 -9.44 0.93 10.47
CA LEU A 40 -10.42 1.74 11.21
C LEU A 40 -10.21 1.69 12.74
N ASN A 41 -9.38 0.76 13.25
CA ASN A 41 -8.97 0.76 14.65
C ASN A 41 -7.93 1.85 14.94
N VAL A 42 -7.19 2.29 13.91
CA VAL A 42 -6.14 3.32 14.01
C VAL A 42 -6.65 4.67 13.55
N ALA A 43 -7.43 4.72 12.46
CA ALA A 43 -7.90 5.97 11.86
C ALA A 43 -9.35 5.86 11.39
N GLN A 44 -10.15 6.89 11.69
CA GLN A 44 -11.57 6.95 11.26
C GLN A 44 -11.79 7.88 10.05
N ASN A 45 -10.81 8.73 9.72
CA ASN A 45 -10.88 9.59 8.55
C ASN A 45 -10.34 8.81 7.34
N VAL A 46 -11.23 8.49 6.41
CA VAL A 46 -10.94 7.70 5.21
C VAL A 46 -11.12 8.53 3.95
N PRO A 47 -10.40 8.22 2.86
CA PRO A 47 -10.66 8.83 1.56
C PRO A 47 -12.10 8.61 1.11
N ALA A 48 -12.72 9.67 0.56
CA ALA A 48 -14.07 9.58 -0.03
C ALA A 48 -13.97 9.05 -1.47
N PHE A 49 -13.52 7.80 -1.61
CA PHE A 49 -13.34 7.13 -2.89
C PHE A 49 -13.64 5.63 -2.75
N ALA A 50 -13.90 4.96 -3.86
CA ALA A 50 -14.13 3.53 -3.88
C ALA A 50 -12.93 2.75 -3.30
N THR A 51 -13.19 1.73 -2.50
CA THR A 51 -12.14 0.88 -1.90
C THR A 51 -11.55 -0.13 -2.89
N GLY A 52 -12.05 -0.16 -4.12
CA GLY A 52 -11.52 -0.95 -5.22
C GLY A 52 -12.18 -0.57 -6.54
N TRP A 53 -11.41 -0.58 -7.62
CA TRP A 53 -11.90 -0.21 -8.96
C TRP A 53 -11.11 -0.93 -10.06
N GLU A 54 -11.65 -0.90 -11.27
CA GLU A 54 -10.94 -1.35 -12.47
C GLU A 54 -10.14 -0.18 -13.06
N ALA A 55 -8.87 -0.40 -13.35
CA ALA A 55 -8.00 0.54 -14.02
C ALA A 55 -7.46 -0.09 -15.30
N GLY A 56 -7.98 0.33 -16.45
CA GLY A 56 -7.47 -0.07 -17.76
C GLY A 56 -6.02 0.36 -17.97
N ALA A 57 -5.35 -0.23 -18.95
CA ALA A 57 -3.98 0.10 -19.30
C ALA A 57 -3.80 1.63 -19.52
N PHE A 58 -2.75 2.21 -18.95
CA PHE A 58 -2.37 3.63 -19.11
C PHE A 58 -3.42 4.64 -18.62
N THR A 59 -4.28 4.26 -17.68
CA THR A 59 -5.27 5.16 -17.06
C THR A 59 -4.83 5.65 -15.69
N GLN A 60 -5.48 6.71 -15.20
CA GLN A 60 -5.29 7.20 -13.84
C GLN A 60 -6.60 7.74 -13.26
N VAL A 61 -6.66 7.78 -11.93
CA VAL A 61 -7.72 8.43 -11.16
C VAL A 61 -7.10 9.38 -10.14
N ASN A 62 -7.82 10.45 -9.81
CA ASN A 62 -7.44 11.40 -8.77
C ASN A 62 -8.57 11.47 -7.74
N PHE A 63 -8.23 11.50 -6.47
CA PHE A 63 -9.21 11.64 -5.39
C PHE A 63 -8.64 12.40 -4.20
N ALA A 64 -9.53 12.94 -3.39
CA ALA A 64 -9.17 13.64 -2.17
C ALA A 64 -8.92 12.65 -1.02
N VAL A 65 -7.84 12.89 -0.29
CA VAL A 65 -7.44 12.14 0.89
C VAL A 65 -7.38 13.09 2.09
N PRO A 66 -8.00 12.75 3.24
CA PRO A 66 -7.88 13.58 4.43
C PRO A 66 -6.42 13.81 4.83
N ASP A 67 -6.07 15.02 5.23
CA ASP A 67 -4.70 15.39 5.64
C ASP A 67 -4.11 14.51 6.73
N ASN A 68 -4.96 13.94 7.56
CA ASN A 68 -4.60 13.06 8.68
C ASN A 68 -4.97 11.60 8.42
N TRP A 69 -5.03 11.17 7.16
CA TRP A 69 -5.22 9.75 6.81
C TRP A 69 -4.07 8.93 7.35
N LYS A 70 -4.37 7.91 8.14
CA LYS A 70 -3.39 7.05 8.80
C LYS A 70 -3.72 5.58 8.57
N ALA A 71 -2.70 4.73 8.70
CA ALA A 71 -2.82 3.30 8.49
C ALA A 71 -3.55 2.96 7.18
N GLY A 72 -3.28 3.77 6.17
CA GLY A 72 -3.85 3.61 4.84
C GLY A 72 -2.92 2.84 3.93
N ARG A 73 -3.48 1.98 3.09
CA ARG A 73 -2.73 1.22 2.09
C ARG A 73 -3.46 1.14 0.76
N ILE A 74 -2.68 1.11 -0.32
CA ILE A 74 -3.16 0.90 -1.69
C ILE A 74 -2.27 -0.16 -2.34
N TRP A 75 -2.89 -1.12 -3.00
CA TRP A 75 -2.20 -2.16 -3.78
C TRP A 75 -2.95 -2.43 -5.07
N ALA A 76 -2.39 -3.22 -5.98
CA ALA A 76 -3.12 -3.68 -7.16
C ALA A 76 -3.34 -5.19 -7.11
N ARG A 77 -4.41 -5.62 -7.78
CA ARG A 77 -4.82 -7.00 -7.95
C ARG A 77 -4.72 -7.37 -9.41
N ARG A 78 -4.47 -8.64 -9.70
CA ARG A 78 -4.30 -9.15 -11.07
C ARG A 78 -5.28 -10.27 -11.36
N ASP A 79 -5.66 -10.37 -12.63
CA ASP A 79 -6.45 -11.46 -13.16
C ASP A 79 -7.70 -11.73 -12.32
N CYS A 80 -8.55 -10.68 -12.20
CA CYS A 80 -9.73 -10.70 -11.36
C CYS A 80 -10.99 -11.06 -12.15
N ASP A 81 -11.85 -11.86 -11.50
CA ASP A 81 -13.23 -12.13 -11.92
C ASP A 81 -14.15 -11.98 -10.70
N PHE A 82 -14.96 -10.95 -10.71
CA PHE A 82 -15.91 -10.65 -9.63
C PHE A 82 -17.33 -11.12 -9.97
N SER A 83 -17.55 -11.78 -11.10
CA SER A 83 -18.87 -12.22 -11.55
C SER A 83 -19.42 -13.41 -10.75
N THR A 84 -18.52 -14.22 -10.19
CA THR A 84 -18.87 -15.42 -9.43
C THR A 84 -18.18 -15.40 -8.07
N ASN A 85 -18.98 -15.41 -6.98
CA ASN A 85 -18.49 -15.38 -5.59
C ASN A 85 -17.48 -14.25 -5.31
N PRO A 86 -17.89 -12.97 -5.39
CA PRO A 86 -16.99 -11.86 -5.09
C PRO A 86 -16.40 -12.00 -3.69
N GLY A 87 -15.07 -11.89 -3.58
CA GLY A 87 -14.37 -12.08 -2.32
C GLY A 87 -12.85 -12.16 -2.48
N PRO A 88 -12.13 -12.67 -1.48
CA PRO A 88 -10.65 -12.66 -1.46
C PRO A 88 -10.03 -13.51 -2.58
N ASN A 89 -10.77 -14.48 -3.13
CA ASN A 89 -10.30 -15.36 -4.20
C ASN A 89 -10.80 -14.93 -5.60
N SER A 90 -11.39 -13.73 -5.73
CA SER A 90 -11.83 -13.19 -7.02
C SER A 90 -10.67 -12.77 -7.92
N CYS A 91 -9.48 -12.61 -7.38
CA CYS A 91 -8.27 -12.27 -8.11
C CYS A 91 -7.21 -13.35 -7.89
N LEU A 92 -6.31 -13.47 -8.84
CA LEU A 92 -5.22 -14.43 -8.73
C LEU A 92 -4.22 -14.03 -7.63
N ASP A 93 -4.00 -12.72 -7.44
CA ASP A 93 -3.27 -12.14 -6.31
C ASP A 93 -3.94 -10.87 -5.80
N GLY A 94 -3.60 -10.47 -4.58
CA GLY A 94 -4.05 -9.22 -3.97
C GLY A 94 -5.54 -9.14 -3.67
N GLY A 95 -6.33 -10.20 -3.89
CA GLY A 95 -7.77 -10.21 -3.63
C GLY A 95 -8.12 -9.80 -2.20
N CYS A 96 -9.30 -9.22 -2.00
CA CYS A 96 -9.79 -8.78 -0.68
C CYS A 96 -11.21 -9.26 -0.41
N ASN A 97 -11.59 -9.31 0.86
CA ASN A 97 -12.99 -9.49 1.23
C ASN A 97 -13.85 -8.38 0.62
N GLY A 98 -15.07 -8.70 0.17
CA GLY A 98 -15.98 -7.77 -0.48
C GLY A 98 -15.92 -7.83 -2.01
N GLY A 99 -14.87 -8.34 -2.61
CA GLY A 99 -14.75 -8.47 -4.07
C GLY A 99 -14.14 -7.25 -4.74
N LEU A 100 -14.83 -6.61 -5.71
CA LEU A 100 -14.29 -5.43 -6.40
C LEU A 100 -13.98 -4.31 -5.40
N GLU A 101 -14.93 -3.92 -4.59
CA GLU A 101 -14.73 -3.01 -3.47
C GLU A 101 -14.38 -3.81 -2.23
N CYS A 102 -13.24 -3.50 -1.60
CA CYS A 102 -12.81 -4.18 -0.39
C CYS A 102 -13.69 -3.80 0.79
N ASP A 103 -14.04 -4.80 1.61
CA ASP A 103 -14.75 -4.59 2.86
C ASP A 103 -13.91 -3.68 3.79
N PRO A 104 -14.48 -2.59 4.33
CA PRO A 104 -13.72 -1.60 5.10
C PRO A 104 -13.20 -2.11 6.44
N HIS A 105 -13.69 -3.25 6.93
CA HIS A 105 -13.27 -3.82 8.22
C HIS A 105 -12.30 -4.99 8.08
N THR A 106 -12.33 -5.71 6.95
CA THR A 106 -11.61 -6.98 6.78
C THR A 106 -10.87 -7.09 5.45
N GLY A 107 -10.95 -6.07 4.59
CA GLY A 107 -10.43 -6.08 3.22
C GLY A 107 -8.96 -5.74 3.09
N THR A 108 -8.07 -6.41 3.83
CA THR A 108 -6.62 -6.07 3.88
C THR A 108 -5.80 -6.56 2.68
N GLY A 109 -6.36 -7.39 1.81
CA GLY A 109 -5.67 -8.01 0.67
C GLY A 109 -5.11 -9.40 0.99
N VAL A 110 -5.02 -10.23 -0.06
CA VAL A 110 -4.46 -11.60 0.00
C VAL A 110 -3.09 -11.61 -0.67
N PRO A 111 -2.01 -11.92 0.05
CA PRO A 111 -0.67 -12.02 -0.53
C PRO A 111 -0.56 -13.08 -1.65
N PRO A 112 0.39 -12.89 -2.60
CA PRO A 112 1.38 -11.82 -2.65
C PRO A 112 0.83 -10.54 -3.26
N ALA A 113 1.28 -9.39 -2.73
CA ALA A 113 1.01 -8.08 -3.30
C ALA A 113 2.09 -7.06 -2.89
N THR A 114 2.52 -6.23 -3.83
CA THR A 114 3.26 -5.01 -3.51
C THR A 114 2.28 -4.00 -2.94
N VAL A 115 2.60 -3.42 -1.78
CA VAL A 115 1.70 -2.51 -1.06
C VAL A 115 2.34 -1.13 -0.92
N ALA A 116 1.59 -0.08 -1.16
CA ALA A 116 1.95 1.30 -0.82
C ALA A 116 1.20 1.70 0.45
N GLU A 117 1.92 2.26 1.44
CA GLU A 117 1.35 2.57 2.74
C GLU A 117 1.60 4.02 3.13
N TRP A 118 0.64 4.62 3.89
CA TRP A 118 0.73 6.00 4.37
C TRP A 118 0.24 6.17 5.80
N THR A 119 0.93 7.04 6.53
CA THR A 119 0.46 7.69 7.74
C THR A 119 0.75 9.17 7.61
N LEU A 120 -0.27 9.95 7.23
CA LEU A 120 -0.17 11.40 7.08
C LEU A 120 -0.29 12.08 8.45
N GLN A 121 0.38 13.22 8.62
CA GLN A 121 0.42 13.96 9.89
C GLN A 121 0.75 13.05 11.09
N GLY A 122 1.76 12.21 10.95
CA GLY A 122 2.29 11.38 12.02
C GLY A 122 3.22 12.16 12.97
N ASP A 123 3.99 11.43 13.74
CA ASP A 123 4.89 11.98 14.73
C ASP A 123 5.89 12.99 14.14
N GLY A 124 6.13 14.09 14.87
CA GLY A 124 7.06 15.13 14.46
C GLY A 124 6.59 15.93 13.23
N ASN A 125 5.28 16.05 13.01
CA ASN A 125 4.69 16.74 11.88
C ASN A 125 5.21 16.20 10.52
N ARG A 126 5.22 14.89 10.38
CA ARG A 126 5.71 14.19 9.18
C ARG A 126 4.65 13.27 8.61
N ASP A 127 4.60 13.19 7.30
CA ASP A 127 4.00 12.08 6.60
C ASP A 127 5.02 10.95 6.57
N PHE A 128 4.56 9.75 6.82
CA PHE A 128 5.32 8.51 6.64
C PHE A 128 4.71 7.75 5.47
N TYR A 129 5.55 7.23 4.59
CA TYR A 129 5.10 6.43 3.47
C TYR A 129 6.18 5.46 3.01
N ASP A 130 5.75 4.38 2.42
CA ASP A 130 6.64 3.35 1.90
C ASP A 130 5.99 2.51 0.80
N VAL A 131 6.85 1.77 0.09
CA VAL A 131 6.49 0.61 -0.71
C VAL A 131 6.94 -0.63 0.04
N SER A 132 6.04 -1.58 0.26
CA SER A 132 6.26 -2.77 1.06
C SER A 132 6.19 -4.05 0.22
N LEU A 133 7.20 -4.91 0.41
CA LEU A 133 7.27 -6.28 -0.11
C LEU A 133 7.12 -7.31 1.03
N VAL A 134 6.70 -6.88 2.22
CA VAL A 134 6.43 -7.78 3.36
C VAL A 134 5.37 -8.82 2.99
N ASP A 135 4.35 -8.39 2.26
CA ASP A 135 3.29 -9.26 1.71
C ASP A 135 3.67 -9.88 0.35
N GLY A 136 4.96 -9.86 -0.02
CA GLY A 136 5.44 -10.31 -1.31
C GLY A 136 5.33 -9.23 -2.39
N TYR A 137 5.42 -9.66 -3.63
CA TYR A 137 5.46 -8.79 -4.80
C TYR A 137 4.51 -9.31 -5.89
N ASN A 138 3.83 -8.40 -6.58
CA ASN A 138 3.07 -8.73 -7.79
C ASN A 138 3.26 -7.73 -8.94
N LEU A 139 3.50 -6.46 -8.66
CA LEU A 139 3.72 -5.41 -9.67
C LEU A 139 4.79 -4.43 -9.21
N PRO A 140 5.57 -3.87 -10.15
CA PRO A 140 6.41 -2.71 -9.88
C PRO A 140 5.58 -1.54 -9.38
N MET A 141 6.13 -0.77 -8.44
CA MET A 141 5.40 0.32 -7.79
C MET A 141 6.31 1.48 -7.44
N ARG A 142 5.78 2.71 -7.51
CA ARG A 142 6.48 3.93 -7.14
C ARG A 142 5.54 4.96 -6.54
N ILE A 143 5.98 5.60 -5.45
CA ILE A 143 5.34 6.75 -4.82
C ILE A 143 6.19 7.99 -5.08
N ASP A 144 5.64 8.94 -5.82
CA ASP A 144 6.17 10.28 -6.03
C ASP A 144 5.35 11.32 -5.26
N ASN A 145 5.87 12.55 -5.15
CA ASN A 145 5.17 13.69 -4.58
C ASN A 145 5.52 14.99 -5.31
N ASN A 146 4.69 16.01 -5.16
CA ASN A 146 4.84 17.30 -5.85
C ASN A 146 5.72 18.33 -5.10
N VAL A 147 6.31 17.98 -3.95
CA VAL A 147 7.06 18.91 -3.09
C VAL A 147 8.54 18.56 -2.93
N GLY A 148 9.02 17.52 -3.63
CA GLY A 148 10.44 17.14 -3.64
C GLY A 148 10.89 16.30 -2.45
N CYS A 149 9.96 15.65 -1.75
CA CYS A 149 10.30 14.65 -0.73
C CYS A 149 10.83 13.36 -1.38
N PRO A 150 11.54 12.50 -0.63
CA PRO A 150 12.09 11.25 -1.15
C PRO A 150 11.07 10.37 -1.87
N VAL A 151 11.54 9.56 -2.80
CA VAL A 151 10.74 8.58 -3.53
C VAL A 151 10.83 7.24 -2.80
N ALA A 152 9.68 6.58 -2.61
CA ALA A 152 9.61 5.18 -2.21
C ALA A 152 9.27 4.34 -3.43
N ASP A 153 10.06 3.32 -3.76
CA ASP A 153 9.79 2.53 -4.95
C ASP A 153 10.38 1.12 -4.94
N CYS A 154 9.76 0.26 -5.72
CA CYS A 154 10.28 -0.99 -6.27
C CYS A 154 9.94 -1.00 -7.77
N PRO A 155 10.74 -0.32 -8.63
CA PRO A 155 10.39 -0.10 -10.04
C PRO A 155 10.75 -1.29 -10.93
N VAL A 156 11.37 -2.33 -10.38
CA VAL A 156 11.86 -3.51 -11.12
C VAL A 156 10.80 -4.59 -11.14
N ASP A 157 10.59 -5.22 -12.31
CA ASP A 157 9.78 -6.44 -12.39
C ASP A 157 10.55 -7.63 -11.79
N LEU A 158 10.12 -8.08 -10.62
CA LEU A 158 10.69 -9.23 -9.92
C LEU A 158 10.20 -10.58 -10.44
N GLY A 159 9.13 -10.62 -11.22
CA GLY A 159 8.50 -11.86 -11.69
C GLY A 159 9.45 -12.79 -12.44
N PRO A 160 10.19 -12.32 -13.48
CA PRO A 160 11.07 -13.18 -14.29
C PRO A 160 12.14 -13.91 -13.48
N ASN A 161 12.74 -13.22 -12.50
CA ASN A 161 13.85 -13.71 -11.69
C ASN A 161 13.44 -14.13 -10.27
N CYS A 162 12.13 -14.22 -9.99
CA CYS A 162 11.65 -14.67 -8.69
C CYS A 162 12.25 -16.06 -8.36
N PRO A 163 12.83 -16.25 -7.16
CA PRO A 163 13.37 -17.54 -6.75
C PRO A 163 12.29 -18.62 -6.80
N THR A 164 12.63 -19.81 -7.29
CA THR A 164 11.68 -20.91 -7.50
C THR A 164 10.77 -21.18 -6.29
N PRO A 165 11.24 -21.21 -5.02
CA PRO A 165 10.35 -21.47 -3.89
C PRO A 165 9.33 -20.35 -3.62
N LEU A 166 9.53 -19.16 -4.20
CA LEU A 166 8.68 -17.98 -3.99
C LEU A 166 7.72 -17.71 -5.15
N LYS A 167 7.90 -18.40 -6.30
CA LYS A 167 7.08 -18.18 -7.51
C LYS A 167 5.61 -18.50 -7.27
N GLY A 168 4.73 -17.67 -7.79
CA GLY A 168 3.28 -17.88 -7.82
C GLY A 168 2.51 -16.87 -6.99
N PRO A 169 1.17 -16.86 -7.13
CA PRO A 169 0.37 -17.80 -7.92
C PRO A 169 0.70 -17.79 -9.42
N PHE A 170 0.18 -18.79 -10.14
CA PHE A 170 0.40 -18.93 -11.58
C PHE A 170 -0.90 -18.68 -12.32
N ASP A 171 -0.84 -17.98 -13.45
CA ASP A 171 -1.97 -17.83 -14.36
C ASP A 171 -2.25 -19.11 -15.16
N SER A 172 -3.28 -19.07 -16.02
CA SER A 172 -3.67 -20.21 -16.84
C SER A 172 -2.62 -20.63 -17.88
N THR A 173 -1.63 -19.80 -18.15
CA THR A 173 -0.51 -20.10 -19.06
C THR A 173 0.70 -20.70 -18.33
N GLY A 174 0.67 -20.74 -16.99
CA GLY A 174 1.77 -21.17 -16.15
C GLY A 174 2.77 -20.03 -15.85
N PHE A 175 2.42 -18.78 -16.15
CA PHE A 175 3.25 -17.63 -15.80
C PHE A 175 3.03 -17.24 -14.31
N PRO A 176 4.11 -17.04 -13.52
CA PRO A 176 3.99 -16.61 -12.13
C PRO A 176 3.62 -15.11 -12.09
N VAL A 177 2.41 -14.80 -11.66
CA VAL A 177 1.94 -13.40 -11.55
C VAL A 177 2.41 -12.72 -10.29
N GLY A 178 2.95 -13.47 -9.30
CA GLY A 178 3.48 -12.95 -8.06
C GLY A 178 4.77 -13.63 -7.64
N CYS A 179 5.45 -13.00 -6.70
CA CYS A 179 6.65 -13.49 -6.00
C CYS A 179 6.41 -13.37 -4.50
N LYS A 180 6.17 -14.48 -3.82
CA LYS A 180 5.84 -14.53 -2.39
C LYS A 180 7.02 -14.08 -1.55
N SER A 181 6.77 -13.42 -0.43
CA SER A 181 7.80 -13.31 0.61
C SER A 181 8.11 -14.69 1.21
N ALA A 182 9.25 -14.81 1.89
CA ALA A 182 9.61 -16.07 2.56
C ALA A 182 8.57 -16.48 3.61
N CYS A 183 7.92 -15.50 4.25
CA CYS A 183 6.80 -15.71 5.17
C CYS A 183 5.58 -16.29 4.45
N ASN A 184 5.13 -15.64 3.36
CA ASN A 184 3.95 -16.10 2.61
C ASN A 184 4.17 -17.44 1.92
N ALA A 185 5.40 -17.76 1.55
CA ALA A 185 5.78 -19.07 1.03
C ALA A 185 5.90 -20.14 2.12
N ASN A 186 5.79 -19.75 3.41
CA ASN A 186 5.87 -20.63 4.59
C ASN A 186 7.12 -21.53 4.56
N LEU A 187 8.28 -20.96 4.25
CA LEU A 187 9.52 -21.73 3.99
C LEU A 187 10.05 -22.48 5.20
N ASP A 188 9.75 -22.01 6.43
CA ASP A 188 10.12 -22.68 7.69
C ASP A 188 9.01 -23.55 8.29
N GLY A 189 7.83 -23.58 7.65
CA GLY A 189 6.73 -24.46 8.03
C GLY A 189 5.99 -24.08 9.31
N ASN A 190 6.35 -22.95 9.95
CA ASN A 190 5.74 -22.51 11.21
C ASN A 190 5.54 -21.00 11.25
N PRO A 191 4.53 -20.44 10.56
CA PRO A 191 4.34 -18.99 10.47
C PRO A 191 4.03 -18.33 11.83
N GLY A 192 3.63 -19.07 12.83
CA GLY A 192 3.37 -18.54 14.19
C GLY A 192 4.64 -18.34 15.03
N ASN A 193 5.77 -18.91 14.63
CA ASN A 193 7.08 -18.72 15.27
C ASN A 193 8.18 -18.83 14.22
N SER A 194 8.36 -17.78 13.46
CA SER A 194 9.12 -17.75 12.21
C SER A 194 10.03 -16.54 12.14
N ALA A 195 11.29 -16.74 11.80
CA ALA A 195 12.22 -15.67 11.46
C ALA A 195 11.83 -14.99 10.12
N ASN A 196 11.20 -15.72 9.19
CA ASN A 196 10.74 -15.18 7.90
C ASN A 196 9.52 -14.26 8.08
N CYS A 197 8.65 -14.55 9.07
CA CYS A 197 7.44 -13.76 9.36
C CYS A 197 7.65 -12.75 10.48
N CYS A 198 8.80 -12.73 11.13
CA CYS A 198 9.04 -11.96 12.35
C CYS A 198 7.96 -12.18 13.41
N SER A 199 7.64 -13.45 13.68
CA SER A 199 6.55 -13.86 14.57
C SER A 199 7.04 -14.72 15.75
N GLY A 200 6.18 -14.86 16.79
CA GLY A 200 6.50 -15.64 17.96
C GLY A 200 7.73 -15.11 18.71
N SER A 201 8.78 -15.92 18.86
CA SER A 201 10.06 -15.50 19.50
C SER A 201 10.86 -14.49 18.66
N HIS A 202 10.47 -14.24 17.41
CA HIS A 202 11.10 -13.32 16.48
C HIS A 202 10.30 -12.00 16.29
N ASN A 203 9.42 -11.62 17.20
CA ASN A 203 8.45 -10.52 17.03
C ASN A 203 8.97 -9.13 17.37
N THR A 204 10.29 -8.92 17.40
CA THR A 204 10.92 -7.61 17.60
C THR A 204 12.06 -7.41 16.61
N ALA A 205 12.43 -6.16 16.33
CA ALA A 205 13.58 -5.85 15.47
C ALA A 205 14.89 -6.52 15.96
N ALA A 206 15.07 -6.65 17.27
CA ALA A 206 16.25 -7.29 17.86
C ALA A 206 16.27 -8.82 17.67
N THR A 207 15.09 -9.46 17.63
CA THR A 207 14.96 -10.91 17.51
C THR A 207 14.65 -11.36 16.08
N CYS A 208 14.38 -10.42 15.15
CA CYS A 208 14.17 -10.67 13.73
C CYS A 208 15.15 -9.82 12.89
N PRO A 209 16.46 -10.09 12.93
CA PRO A 209 17.41 -9.39 12.05
C PRO A 209 17.23 -9.83 10.61
N SER A 210 17.50 -8.93 9.65
CA SER A 210 17.40 -9.20 8.21
C SER A 210 18.19 -10.43 7.75
N SER A 211 19.30 -10.76 8.45
CA SER A 211 20.12 -11.94 8.18
C SER A 211 19.42 -13.27 8.47
N GLY A 212 18.34 -13.25 9.27
CA GLY A 212 17.49 -14.42 9.55
C GLY A 212 16.34 -14.61 8.56
N VAL A 213 16.06 -13.60 7.71
CA VAL A 213 14.97 -13.64 6.75
C VAL A 213 15.46 -14.19 5.41
N GLN A 214 14.92 -15.32 4.99
CA GLN A 214 15.32 -15.95 3.74
C GLN A 214 14.97 -15.04 2.55
N PHE A 215 15.84 -14.98 1.55
CA PHE A 215 15.69 -14.16 0.35
C PHE A 215 15.60 -12.64 0.60
N TYR A 216 15.90 -12.13 1.81
CA TYR A 216 15.97 -10.69 2.07
C TYR A 216 16.83 -9.95 1.03
N SER A 217 18.04 -10.44 0.76
CA SER A 217 18.96 -9.81 -0.19
C SER A 217 18.45 -9.81 -1.63
N TYR A 218 17.58 -10.76 -2.00
CA TYR A 218 16.92 -10.75 -3.30
C TYR A 218 15.97 -9.55 -3.43
N PHE A 219 15.05 -9.39 -2.47
CA PHE A 219 14.09 -8.28 -2.47
C PHE A 219 14.80 -6.93 -2.29
N LYS A 220 15.64 -6.80 -1.26
CA LYS A 220 16.33 -5.54 -0.95
C LYS A 220 17.32 -5.12 -2.02
N GLY A 221 18.03 -6.07 -2.62
CA GLY A 221 19.00 -5.80 -3.69
C GLY A 221 18.37 -5.30 -4.99
N ASN A 222 17.13 -5.75 -5.30
CA ASN A 222 16.40 -5.29 -6.48
C ASN A 222 15.54 -4.04 -6.19
N CYS A 223 15.05 -3.88 -4.96
CA CYS A 223 14.17 -2.79 -4.54
C CYS A 223 14.74 -2.12 -3.28
N PRO A 224 15.86 -1.38 -3.40
CA PRO A 224 16.55 -0.81 -2.24
C PRO A 224 15.71 0.22 -1.46
N ASN A 225 14.73 0.85 -2.10
CA ASN A 225 13.88 1.90 -1.53
C ASN A 225 12.53 1.37 -0.99
N ALA A 226 12.40 0.06 -0.82
CA ALA A 226 11.20 -0.59 -0.30
C ALA A 226 11.50 -1.42 0.95
N TYR A 227 10.46 -1.70 1.77
CA TYR A 227 10.55 -2.73 2.80
C TYR A 227 10.70 -4.10 2.15
N ALA A 228 11.73 -4.84 2.53
CA ALA A 228 11.91 -6.23 2.13
C ALA A 228 11.46 -7.22 3.22
N TYR A 229 11.24 -6.77 4.45
CA TYR A 229 10.69 -7.53 5.57
C TYR A 229 10.17 -6.58 6.67
N ALA A 230 9.49 -7.12 7.70
CA ALA A 230 8.70 -6.34 8.66
C ALA A 230 9.48 -5.32 9.52
N PHE A 231 10.80 -5.49 9.74
CA PHE A 231 11.64 -4.57 10.54
C PHE A 231 12.79 -3.96 9.71
N ASP A 232 12.51 -3.60 8.45
CA ASP A 232 13.53 -3.11 7.51
C ASP A 232 13.90 -1.62 7.70
N GLU A 233 13.36 -0.94 8.72
CA GLU A 233 13.71 0.46 9.04
C GLU A 233 15.21 0.64 9.29
N SER A 234 15.87 -0.39 9.84
CA SER A 234 17.30 -0.37 10.11
C SER A 234 18.18 -0.25 8.84
N SER A 235 17.62 -0.56 7.66
CA SER A 235 18.28 -0.33 6.37
C SER A 235 18.46 1.15 6.04
N GLY A 236 17.62 2.04 6.65
CA GLY A 236 17.58 3.46 6.37
C GLY A 236 16.97 3.83 5.01
N THR A 237 16.47 2.85 4.26
CA THR A 237 15.91 3.04 2.90
C THR A 237 14.56 2.33 2.70
N ALA A 238 13.86 2.02 3.78
CA ALA A 238 12.54 1.38 3.73
C ALA A 238 11.41 2.39 3.99
N LEU A 239 11.49 3.15 5.08
CA LEU A 239 10.49 4.13 5.48
C LEU A 239 10.92 5.54 5.09
N TRP A 240 10.07 6.24 4.36
CA TRP A 240 10.32 7.60 3.89
C TRP A 240 9.42 8.60 4.61
N THR A 241 9.88 9.85 4.70
CA THR A 241 9.13 10.91 5.36
C THR A 241 9.12 12.19 4.56
N CYS A 242 8.02 12.92 4.69
CA CYS A 242 7.85 14.28 4.18
C CYS A 242 7.35 15.20 5.29
N ASN A 243 7.74 16.47 5.29
CA ASN A 243 7.17 17.44 6.23
C ASN A 243 5.67 17.65 5.89
N SER A 244 4.78 17.31 6.81
CA SER A 244 3.33 17.42 6.61
C SER A 244 2.87 18.85 6.34
N GLY A 245 3.61 19.86 6.83
CA GLY A 245 3.32 21.28 6.57
C GLY A 245 3.51 21.68 5.09
N LEU A 246 4.16 20.86 4.27
CA LEU A 246 4.26 21.09 2.83
C LEU A 246 2.99 20.67 2.07
N ASN A 247 2.06 19.97 2.72
CA ASN A 247 0.81 19.48 2.14
C ASN A 247 1.03 18.74 0.80
N ALA A 248 1.96 17.78 0.80
CA ALA A 248 2.32 17.01 -0.38
C ALA A 248 1.12 16.28 -0.99
N ASP A 249 0.92 16.44 -2.29
CA ASP A 249 0.12 15.51 -3.09
C ASP A 249 0.98 14.33 -3.49
N TYR A 250 0.40 13.12 -3.47
CA TYR A 250 1.12 11.90 -3.78
C TYR A 250 0.63 11.26 -5.08
N THR A 251 1.57 10.73 -5.85
CA THR A 251 1.27 9.92 -7.04
C THR A 251 1.78 8.51 -6.85
N LEU A 252 0.88 7.54 -6.84
CA LEU A 252 1.18 6.13 -6.88
C LEU A 252 1.13 5.65 -8.32
N THR A 253 2.23 5.11 -8.83
CA THR A 253 2.31 4.55 -10.18
C THR A 253 2.59 3.05 -10.09
N PHE A 254 1.74 2.25 -10.70
CA PHE A 254 1.99 0.83 -10.98
C PHE A 254 2.69 0.69 -12.33
N CYS A 255 3.72 -0.15 -12.42
CA CYS A 255 4.60 -0.33 -13.59
C CYS A 255 5.25 1.00 -14.05
N PRO A 256 5.94 1.75 -13.16
CA PRO A 256 6.54 3.04 -13.46
C PRO A 256 7.66 2.95 -14.51
#